data_8fe2de2febd218cab65c79ea0173f2c4
#
_entry.id   8fe2de2febd218cab65c79ea0173f2c4
#
_cell.length_a   1.000
_cell.length_b   1.000
_cell.length_c   1.000
_cell.angle_alpha   90.00
_cell.angle_beta   90.00
_cell.angle_gamma   90.00
#
_symmetry.space_group_name_H-M   'P 1'
#
loop_
_entity.id
_entity.type
_entity.pdbx_description
1 polymer ?
#
loop_
_entity_poly.entity_id
_entity_poly.type
_entity_poly.pdbx_seq_one_letter_code
_entity_poly.pdbx_strand_id
1 'polypeptide(L)'
;MTALEKSAKNDTVGMILTLILYAVGAVSAPYVKVAEWLGGGPQLEWYLAFAFKTICSILPVYLMFQFGFKKAVTGSGGGIKGFLLCVPAFLVALDNFPFLPLICGDLVFNGAIGGLFPYVLYCLSIGILEETIFRGTIFPLFLYKFRHDKKGAFWAVAASSAIFGAMHLLNLFGGFSPMVFLQVGYSFLIGCMCATALLFSGNIIVPIIIHALFYVG
;
A
#
# COMPACT_ATOMS: atom_id res chain seq x y z
N MET A 1 -20.45 7.36 -19.72
CA MET A 1 -19.01 7.57 -19.45
C MET A 1 -18.81 7.43 -17.96
N THR A 2 -17.99 6.48 -17.50
CA THR A 2 -17.71 6.29 -16.07
C THR A 2 -16.87 7.46 -15.53
N ALA A 3 -16.85 7.66 -14.21
CA ALA A 3 -15.99 8.68 -13.59
C ALA A 3 -14.51 8.46 -13.94
N LEU A 4 -14.08 7.18 -14.04
CA LEU A 4 -12.74 6.83 -14.51
C LEU A 4 -12.44 7.34 -15.92
N GLU A 5 -13.36 7.13 -16.87
CA GLU A 5 -13.20 7.59 -18.27
C GLU A 5 -13.10 9.11 -18.32
N LYS A 6 -13.92 9.80 -17.55
CA LYS A 6 -13.91 11.27 -17.46
C LYS A 6 -12.59 11.77 -16.86
N SER A 7 -12.13 11.19 -15.75
CA SER A 7 -10.87 11.57 -15.09
C SER A 7 -9.65 11.26 -15.94
N ALA A 8 -9.59 10.07 -16.54
CA ALA A 8 -8.48 9.66 -17.39
C ALA A 8 -8.38 10.47 -18.69
N LYS A 9 -9.48 11.05 -19.15
CA LYS A 9 -9.53 11.85 -20.38
C LYS A 9 -9.21 13.32 -20.13
N ASN A 10 -9.63 13.87 -19.00
CA ASN A 10 -9.57 15.31 -18.75
C ASN A 10 -8.33 15.76 -17.98
N ASP A 11 -7.91 15.05 -16.92
CA ASP A 11 -6.74 15.44 -16.10
C ASP A 11 -6.19 14.27 -15.28
N THR A 12 -5.58 13.31 -15.95
CA THR A 12 -4.92 12.17 -15.25
C THR A 12 -3.77 12.64 -14.35
N VAL A 13 -3.00 13.63 -14.79
CA VAL A 13 -1.80 14.10 -14.07
C VAL A 13 -2.21 14.81 -12.80
N GLY A 14 -3.15 15.76 -12.89
CA GLY A 14 -3.63 16.50 -11.71
C GLY A 14 -4.27 15.57 -10.69
N MET A 15 -5.03 14.56 -11.14
CA MET A 15 -5.61 13.57 -10.25
C MET A 15 -4.54 12.72 -9.54
N ILE A 16 -3.52 12.26 -10.26
CA ILE A 16 -2.41 11.50 -9.65
C ILE A 16 -1.67 12.38 -8.64
N LEU A 17 -1.35 13.63 -8.98
CA LEU A 17 -0.69 14.57 -8.07
C LEU A 17 -1.53 14.82 -6.81
N THR A 18 -2.85 15.00 -6.96
CA THR A 18 -3.75 15.18 -5.82
C THR A 18 -3.75 13.96 -4.90
N LEU A 19 -3.77 12.75 -5.46
CA LEU A 19 -3.72 11.50 -4.69
C LEU A 19 -2.37 11.32 -3.98
N ILE A 20 -1.27 11.72 -4.63
CA ILE A 20 0.06 11.71 -4.03
C ILE A 20 0.12 12.68 -2.84
N LEU A 21 -0.34 13.93 -3.02
CA LEU A 21 -0.37 14.91 -1.93
C LEU A 21 -1.26 14.44 -0.76
N TYR A 22 -2.38 13.80 -1.08
CA TYR A 22 -3.25 13.20 -0.08
C TYR A 22 -2.54 12.08 0.69
N ALA A 23 -1.84 11.17 -0.01
CA ALA A 23 -1.06 10.10 0.61
C ALA A 23 0.03 10.66 1.54
N VAL A 24 0.79 11.66 1.06
CA VAL A 24 1.83 12.34 1.84
C VAL A 24 1.24 12.95 3.11
N GLY A 25 0.13 13.67 3.01
CA GLY A 25 -0.55 14.26 4.17
C GLY A 25 -1.00 13.22 5.20
N ALA A 26 -1.55 12.10 4.72
CA ALA A 26 -2.01 11.02 5.59
C ALA A 26 -0.86 10.26 6.27
N VAL A 27 0.29 10.09 5.59
CA VAL A 27 1.45 9.41 6.16
C VAL A 27 2.24 10.32 7.10
N SER A 28 2.32 11.62 6.78
CA SER A 28 3.09 12.61 7.57
C SER A 28 2.36 13.15 8.78
N ALA A 29 1.18 12.62 9.13
CA ALA A 29 0.43 13.08 10.29
C ALA A 29 1.24 12.85 11.60
N PRO A 30 1.22 13.81 12.55
CA PRO A 30 2.12 13.82 13.70
C PRO A 30 1.63 12.91 14.84
N TYR A 31 1.47 11.61 14.57
CA TYR A 31 0.97 10.62 15.54
C TYR A 31 1.78 10.55 16.83
N VAL A 32 3.12 10.63 16.72
CA VAL A 32 4.04 10.63 17.87
C VAL A 32 3.72 11.80 18.79
N LYS A 33 3.69 13.02 18.24
CA LYS A 33 3.42 14.24 19.02
C LYS A 33 2.05 14.21 19.68
N VAL A 34 1.04 13.68 18.97
CA VAL A 34 -0.32 13.56 19.52
C VAL A 34 -0.36 12.53 20.63
N ALA A 35 0.31 11.39 20.48
CA ALA A 35 0.40 10.37 21.52
C ALA A 35 1.10 10.89 22.77
N GLU A 36 2.22 11.60 22.60
CA GLU A 36 2.96 12.25 23.70
C GLU A 36 2.09 13.30 24.42
N TRP A 37 1.40 14.14 23.68
CA TRP A 37 0.49 15.17 24.23
C TRP A 37 -0.66 14.55 25.06
N LEU A 38 -1.14 13.36 24.65
CA LEU A 38 -2.15 12.60 25.38
C LEU A 38 -1.57 11.76 26.55
N GLY A 39 -0.25 11.85 26.81
CA GLY A 39 0.42 11.11 27.86
C GLY A 39 0.60 9.62 27.57
N GLY A 40 0.52 9.20 26.29
CA GLY A 40 0.69 7.82 25.86
C GLY A 40 2.06 7.55 25.26
N GLY A 41 2.37 6.25 25.09
CA GLY A 41 3.60 5.76 24.46
C GLY A 41 3.36 5.21 23.04
N PRO A 42 4.33 4.42 22.51
CA PRO A 42 4.28 3.90 21.14
C PRO A 42 3.00 3.12 20.79
N GLN A 43 2.40 2.43 21.75
CA GLN A 43 1.14 1.70 21.51
C GLN A 43 -0.01 2.65 21.15
N LEU A 44 -0.12 3.81 21.85
CA LEU A 44 -1.13 4.81 21.53
C LEU A 44 -0.88 5.44 20.17
N GLU A 45 0.39 5.69 19.82
CA GLU A 45 0.78 6.16 18.48
C GLU A 45 0.27 5.20 17.40
N TRP A 46 0.49 3.89 17.55
CA TRP A 46 0.06 2.88 16.57
C TRP A 46 -1.46 2.82 16.44
N TYR A 47 -2.22 2.93 17.54
CA TYR A 47 -3.67 3.01 17.49
C TYR A 47 -4.17 4.29 16.78
N LEU A 48 -3.56 5.43 17.07
CA LEU A 48 -3.90 6.70 16.42
C LEU A 48 -3.59 6.64 14.92
N ALA A 49 -2.42 6.12 14.55
CA ALA A 49 -2.04 5.93 13.16
C ALA A 49 -2.99 4.97 12.43
N PHE A 50 -3.36 3.85 13.06
CA PHE A 50 -4.34 2.90 12.51
C PHE A 50 -5.68 3.59 12.27
N ALA A 51 -6.23 4.27 13.26
CA ALA A 51 -7.53 4.92 13.17
C ALA A 51 -7.51 5.99 12.06
N PHE A 52 -6.52 6.86 12.05
CA PHE A 52 -6.43 7.97 11.10
C PHE A 52 -6.22 7.47 9.66
N LYS A 53 -5.27 6.57 9.42
CA LYS A 53 -5.01 6.02 8.09
C LYS A 53 -6.20 5.24 7.55
N THR A 54 -6.91 4.50 8.40
CA THR A 54 -8.14 3.80 8.02
C THR A 54 -9.24 4.79 7.62
N ILE A 55 -9.42 5.89 8.36
CA ILE A 55 -10.36 6.97 8.00
C ILE A 55 -9.95 7.59 6.66
N CYS A 56 -8.67 7.91 6.49
CA CYS A 56 -8.15 8.44 5.22
C CYS A 56 -8.39 7.47 4.04
N SER A 57 -8.45 6.17 4.28
CA SER A 57 -8.69 5.18 3.22
C SER A 57 -10.13 5.19 2.69
N ILE A 58 -11.07 5.85 3.39
CA ILE A 58 -12.48 5.96 2.94
C ILE A 58 -12.58 6.68 1.59
N LEU A 59 -11.80 7.75 1.40
CA LEU A 59 -11.83 8.51 0.14
C LEU A 59 -11.33 7.67 -1.06
N PRO A 60 -10.15 7.04 -1.04
CA PRO A 60 -9.74 6.19 -2.16
C PRO A 60 -10.68 4.99 -2.39
N VAL A 61 -11.23 4.38 -1.34
CA VAL A 61 -12.25 3.32 -1.49
C VAL A 61 -13.50 3.87 -2.19
N TYR A 62 -13.99 5.04 -1.81
CA TYR A 62 -15.10 5.71 -2.50
C TYR A 62 -14.77 5.93 -3.99
N LEU A 63 -13.56 6.40 -4.31
CA LEU A 63 -13.11 6.56 -5.70
C LEU A 63 -13.07 5.24 -6.47
N MET A 64 -12.67 4.13 -5.82
CA MET A 64 -12.74 2.80 -6.44
C MET A 64 -14.17 2.45 -6.87
N PHE A 65 -15.18 2.75 -6.05
CA PHE A 65 -16.58 2.56 -6.43
C PHE A 65 -16.98 3.45 -7.62
N GLN A 66 -16.59 4.72 -7.62
CA GLN A 66 -16.86 5.65 -8.72
C GLN A 66 -16.17 5.23 -10.03
N PHE A 67 -15.00 4.61 -9.95
CA PHE A 67 -14.26 4.07 -11.08
C PHE A 67 -14.83 2.74 -11.63
N GLY A 68 -15.81 2.15 -10.95
CA GLY A 68 -16.42 0.88 -11.36
C GLY A 68 -15.71 -0.37 -10.83
N PHE A 69 -14.76 -0.21 -9.88
CA PHE A 69 -14.01 -1.31 -9.27
C PHE A 69 -14.69 -1.92 -8.05
N LYS A 70 -16.03 -1.82 -7.95
CA LYS A 70 -16.81 -2.40 -6.86
C LYS A 70 -16.46 -3.87 -6.59
N LYS A 71 -16.29 -4.67 -7.63
CA LYS A 71 -15.95 -6.11 -7.51
C LYS A 71 -14.60 -6.34 -6.82
N ALA A 72 -13.61 -5.48 -7.03
CA ALA A 72 -12.32 -5.58 -6.36
C ALA A 72 -12.43 -5.30 -4.85
N VAL A 73 -13.36 -4.46 -4.42
CA VAL A 73 -13.63 -4.21 -3.00
C VAL A 73 -14.48 -5.32 -2.37
N THR A 74 -15.49 -5.81 -3.09
CA THR A 74 -16.44 -6.81 -2.56
C THR A 74 -15.94 -8.24 -2.63
N GLY A 75 -14.75 -8.48 -3.18
CA GLY A 75 -14.10 -9.80 -3.18
C GLY A 75 -14.60 -10.79 -4.24
N SER A 76 -15.37 -10.34 -5.23
CA SER A 76 -15.87 -11.21 -6.31
C SER A 76 -14.88 -11.34 -7.50
N GLY A 77 -13.58 -11.50 -7.19
CA GLY A 77 -12.50 -11.49 -8.18
C GLY A 77 -12.13 -12.85 -8.77
N GLY A 78 -10.84 -13.11 -8.97
CA GLY A 78 -10.28 -14.26 -9.69
C GLY A 78 -10.51 -15.65 -9.08
N GLY A 79 -11.24 -15.76 -7.96
CA GLY A 79 -11.51 -17.02 -7.27
C GLY A 79 -10.22 -17.69 -6.76
N ILE A 80 -10.32 -19.01 -6.47
CA ILE A 80 -9.21 -19.79 -5.91
C ILE A 80 -7.97 -19.80 -6.82
N LYS A 81 -8.16 -19.86 -8.13
CA LYS A 81 -7.04 -19.86 -9.09
C LYS A 81 -6.28 -18.54 -9.05
N GLY A 82 -6.97 -17.42 -9.03
CA GLY A 82 -6.35 -16.10 -8.91
C GLY A 82 -5.60 -15.94 -7.58
N PHE A 83 -6.16 -16.46 -6.49
CA PHE A 83 -5.47 -16.47 -5.19
C PHE A 83 -4.21 -17.34 -5.21
N LEU A 84 -4.26 -18.55 -5.79
CA LEU A 84 -3.10 -19.42 -5.88
C LEU A 84 -1.95 -18.80 -6.68
N LEU A 85 -2.25 -17.99 -7.70
CA LEU A 85 -1.22 -17.22 -8.44
C LEU A 85 -0.56 -16.14 -7.59
N CYS A 86 -1.16 -15.73 -6.46
CA CYS A 86 -0.58 -14.77 -5.52
C CYS A 86 0.32 -15.43 -4.45
N VAL A 87 0.36 -16.77 -4.35
CA VAL A 87 1.18 -17.49 -3.35
C VAL A 87 2.65 -17.07 -3.38
N PRO A 88 3.32 -16.93 -4.53
CA PRO A 88 4.71 -16.45 -4.56
C PRO A 88 4.89 -15.07 -3.90
N ALA A 89 3.93 -14.17 -4.08
CA ALA A 89 3.97 -12.85 -3.46
C ALA A 89 3.82 -12.92 -1.92
N PHE A 90 2.98 -13.82 -1.43
CA PHE A 90 2.88 -14.09 0.02
C PHE A 90 4.19 -14.68 0.57
N LEU A 91 4.82 -15.59 -0.15
CA LEU A 91 6.11 -16.17 0.27
C LEU A 91 7.20 -15.10 0.35
N VAL A 92 7.29 -14.20 -0.63
CA VAL A 92 8.22 -13.06 -0.60
C VAL A 92 7.93 -12.13 0.58
N ALA A 93 6.66 -11.84 0.86
CA ALA A 93 6.30 -11.02 2.00
C ALA A 93 6.65 -11.67 3.35
N LEU A 94 6.49 -12.99 3.45
CA LEU A 94 6.86 -13.77 4.64
C LEU A 94 8.38 -13.91 4.80
N ASP A 95 9.14 -13.97 3.71
CA ASP A 95 10.62 -14.06 3.74
C ASP A 95 11.24 -12.81 4.38
N ASN A 96 10.55 -11.67 4.33
CA ASN A 96 10.97 -10.45 5.02
C ASN A 96 10.90 -10.58 6.56
N PHE A 97 10.12 -11.52 7.09
CA PHE A 97 10.03 -11.74 8.53
C PHE A 97 11.30 -12.42 9.05
N PRO A 98 11.89 -11.96 10.15
CA PRO A 98 13.20 -12.44 10.64
C PRO A 98 13.11 -13.82 11.32
N PHE A 99 12.63 -14.85 10.60
CA PHE A 99 12.46 -16.20 11.14
C PHE A 99 13.79 -16.80 11.61
N LEU A 100 14.86 -16.67 10.80
CA LEU A 100 16.16 -17.26 11.15
C LEU A 100 16.77 -16.63 12.39
N PRO A 101 16.90 -15.30 12.51
CA PRO A 101 17.35 -14.66 13.75
C PRO A 101 16.49 -15.01 14.98
N LEU A 102 15.17 -15.18 14.78
CA LEU A 102 14.27 -15.56 15.88
C LEU A 102 14.52 -17.00 16.34
N ILE A 103 14.72 -17.95 15.41
CA ILE A 103 15.00 -19.37 15.71
C ILE A 103 16.39 -19.53 16.31
N CYS A 104 17.38 -18.79 15.82
CA CYS A 104 18.75 -18.83 16.33
C CYS A 104 18.92 -18.11 17.68
N GLY A 105 17.91 -17.40 18.15
CA GLY A 105 17.97 -16.63 19.41
C GLY A 105 18.74 -15.31 19.29
N ASP A 106 19.08 -14.88 18.06
CA ASP A 106 19.74 -13.61 17.79
C ASP A 106 18.79 -12.41 17.96
N LEU A 107 17.48 -12.67 17.92
CA LEU A 107 16.42 -11.71 18.22
C LEU A 107 15.63 -12.18 19.44
N VAL A 108 15.60 -11.33 20.44
CA VAL A 108 14.72 -11.50 21.60
C VAL A 108 13.55 -10.54 21.46
N PHE A 109 12.33 -11.07 21.50
CA PHE A 109 11.13 -10.25 21.55
C PHE A 109 11.12 -9.48 22.91
N ASN A 110 11.56 -8.23 22.87
CA ASN A 110 11.73 -7.39 24.06
C ASN A 110 10.46 -6.60 24.42
N GLY A 111 9.32 -6.91 23.80
CA GLY A 111 8.04 -6.25 24.03
C GLY A 111 7.07 -7.12 24.81
N ALA A 112 6.22 -6.49 25.63
CA ALA A 112 5.04 -7.18 26.13
C ALA A 112 4.20 -7.66 24.93
N ILE A 113 3.70 -8.90 24.96
CA ILE A 113 2.82 -9.47 23.92
C ILE A 113 1.67 -8.52 23.58
N GLY A 114 1.21 -7.70 24.55
CA GLY A 114 0.21 -6.65 24.35
C GLY A 114 0.61 -5.53 23.36
N GLY A 115 1.90 -5.35 23.06
CA GLY A 115 2.38 -4.40 22.06
C GLY A 115 2.32 -4.93 20.63
N LEU A 116 2.27 -6.24 20.42
CA LEU A 116 2.24 -6.84 19.09
C LEU A 116 0.93 -6.51 18.35
N PHE A 117 -0.18 -6.57 19.04
CA PHE A 117 -1.49 -6.32 18.43
C PHE A 117 -1.62 -4.90 17.82
N PRO A 118 -1.36 -3.80 18.55
CA PRO A 118 -1.40 -2.46 17.95
C PRO A 118 -0.36 -2.26 16.85
N TYR A 119 0.80 -2.92 16.92
CA TYR A 119 1.80 -2.88 15.85
C TYR A 119 1.29 -3.55 14.55
N VAL A 120 0.68 -4.72 14.65
CA VAL A 120 0.07 -5.40 13.49
C VAL A 120 -1.05 -4.55 12.88
N LEU A 121 -1.89 -3.91 13.71
CA LEU A 121 -2.91 -2.97 13.23
C LEU A 121 -2.27 -1.77 12.50
N TYR A 122 -1.17 -1.24 13.04
CA TYR A 122 -0.42 -0.16 12.39
C TYR A 122 0.09 -0.59 11.00
N CYS A 123 0.74 -1.75 10.88
CA CYS A 123 1.19 -2.29 9.60
C CYS A 123 0.04 -2.51 8.62
N LEU A 124 -1.09 -3.03 9.12
CA LEU A 124 -2.30 -3.22 8.32
C LEU A 124 -2.83 -1.88 7.78
N SER A 125 -2.82 -0.82 8.59
CA SER A 125 -3.30 0.51 8.17
C SER A 125 -2.45 1.14 7.07
N ILE A 126 -1.14 0.87 7.04
CA ILE A 126 -0.25 1.27 5.95
C ILE A 126 -0.69 0.57 4.66
N GLY A 127 -0.82 -0.76 4.69
CA GLY A 127 -1.29 -1.53 3.55
C GLY A 127 -2.66 -1.06 3.05
N ILE A 128 -3.63 -0.82 3.94
CA ILE A 128 -4.97 -0.33 3.57
C ILE A 128 -4.86 1.02 2.85
N LEU A 129 -4.18 2.01 3.43
CA LEU A 129 -4.08 3.35 2.86
C LEU A 129 -3.35 3.33 1.52
N GLU A 130 -2.15 2.74 1.48
CA GLU A 130 -1.31 2.80 0.30
C GLU A 130 -1.88 1.96 -0.85
N GLU A 131 -2.39 0.75 -0.58
CA GLU A 131 -2.96 -0.07 -1.64
C GLU A 131 -4.26 0.50 -2.20
N THR A 132 -5.12 1.10 -1.37
CA THR A 132 -6.35 1.74 -1.88
C THR A 132 -6.04 2.97 -2.73
N ILE A 133 -4.99 3.73 -2.42
CA ILE A 133 -4.54 4.86 -3.25
C ILE A 133 -3.87 4.34 -4.52
N PHE A 134 -2.85 3.48 -4.41
CA PHE A 134 -2.05 3.11 -5.57
C PHE A 134 -2.72 2.08 -6.45
N ARG A 135 -3.23 0.98 -5.88
CA ARG A 135 -3.85 -0.12 -6.65
C ARG A 135 -5.33 0.08 -6.84
N GLY A 136 -5.99 0.80 -5.91
CA GLY A 136 -7.41 1.11 -6.01
C GLY A 136 -7.72 2.28 -6.94
N THR A 137 -6.82 3.27 -7.08
CA THR A 137 -7.11 4.49 -7.84
C THR A 137 -6.07 4.78 -8.94
N ILE A 138 -4.79 4.89 -8.65
CA ILE A 138 -3.75 5.27 -9.62
C ILE A 138 -3.54 4.18 -10.68
N PHE A 139 -3.43 2.93 -10.28
CA PHE A 139 -3.23 1.81 -11.20
C PHE A 139 -4.37 1.66 -12.23
N PRO A 140 -5.66 1.72 -11.85
CA PRO A 140 -6.77 1.72 -12.79
C PRO A 140 -6.74 2.86 -13.83
N LEU A 141 -6.26 4.05 -13.46
CA LEU A 141 -6.08 5.14 -14.42
C LEU A 141 -5.08 4.76 -15.52
N PHE A 142 -3.96 4.12 -15.14
CA PHE A 142 -2.99 3.63 -16.12
C PHE A 142 -3.51 2.45 -16.93
N LEU A 143 -4.27 1.52 -16.33
CA LEU A 143 -4.93 0.45 -17.08
C LEU A 143 -5.86 1.03 -18.15
N TYR A 144 -6.64 2.04 -17.81
CA TYR A 144 -7.50 2.72 -18.76
C TYR A 144 -6.69 3.46 -19.84
N LYS A 145 -5.62 4.16 -19.47
CA LYS A 145 -4.76 4.89 -20.39
C LYS A 145 -4.08 3.98 -21.42
N PHE A 146 -3.61 2.82 -20.98
CA PHE A 146 -2.90 1.87 -21.82
C PHE A 146 -3.79 0.76 -22.40
N ARG A 147 -5.11 0.84 -22.28
CA ARG A 147 -6.07 -0.23 -22.65
C ARG A 147 -6.00 -0.68 -24.11
N HIS A 148 -5.47 0.15 -25.00
CA HIS A 148 -5.35 -0.15 -26.45
C HIS A 148 -3.98 -0.74 -26.82
N ASP A 149 -3.02 -0.78 -25.88
CA ASP A 149 -1.72 -1.39 -26.08
C ASP A 149 -1.79 -2.89 -25.70
N LYS A 150 -1.16 -3.74 -26.52
CA LYS A 150 -1.06 -5.18 -26.24
C LYS A 150 -0.33 -5.48 -24.91
N LYS A 151 0.59 -4.61 -24.50
CA LYS A 151 1.33 -4.66 -23.22
C LYS A 151 0.77 -3.69 -22.19
N GLY A 152 -0.48 -3.23 -22.36
CA GLY A 152 -1.06 -2.17 -21.53
C GLY A 152 -1.07 -2.49 -20.03
N ALA A 153 -1.37 -3.73 -19.66
CA ALA A 153 -1.29 -4.16 -18.27
C ALA A 153 0.14 -4.07 -17.69
N PHE A 154 1.15 -4.49 -18.47
CA PHE A 154 2.55 -4.35 -18.08
C PHE A 154 2.95 -2.89 -17.85
N TRP A 155 2.60 -2.00 -18.79
CA TRP A 155 2.91 -0.58 -18.64
C TRP A 155 2.16 0.07 -17.48
N ALA A 156 0.94 -0.36 -17.20
CA ALA A 156 0.17 0.13 -16.05
C ALA A 156 0.81 -0.31 -14.72
N VAL A 157 1.24 -1.57 -14.62
CA VAL A 157 2.00 -2.08 -13.46
C VAL A 157 3.28 -1.27 -13.29
N ALA A 158 4.09 -1.14 -14.33
CA ALA A 158 5.37 -0.43 -14.27
C ALA A 158 5.19 1.04 -13.86
N ALA A 159 4.26 1.76 -14.50
CA ALA A 159 4.04 3.19 -14.24
C ALA A 159 3.51 3.46 -12.82
N SER A 160 2.50 2.70 -12.37
CA SER A 160 1.95 2.89 -11.01
C SER A 160 2.97 2.54 -9.93
N SER A 161 3.78 1.51 -10.17
CA SER A 161 4.82 1.08 -9.24
C SER A 161 6.02 2.03 -9.22
N ALA A 162 6.36 2.64 -10.37
CA ALA A 162 7.39 3.67 -10.43
C ALA A 162 7.00 4.91 -9.61
N ILE A 163 5.74 5.34 -9.68
CA ILE A 163 5.23 6.44 -8.84
C ILE A 163 5.27 6.04 -7.36
N PHE A 164 4.85 4.81 -7.03
CA PHE A 164 4.88 4.31 -5.66
C PHE A 164 6.31 4.29 -5.10
N GLY A 165 7.28 3.76 -5.85
CA GLY A 165 8.70 3.78 -5.46
C GLY A 165 9.23 5.22 -5.32
N ALA A 166 8.95 6.09 -6.29
CA ALA A 166 9.41 7.47 -6.31
C ALA A 166 8.89 8.30 -5.13
N MET A 167 7.72 7.98 -4.57
CA MET A 167 7.22 8.64 -3.35
C MET A 167 8.18 8.53 -2.18
N HIS A 168 8.94 7.45 -2.09
CA HIS A 168 9.92 7.26 -1.01
C HIS A 168 11.11 8.22 -1.09
N LEU A 169 11.33 8.92 -2.23
CA LEU A 169 12.28 10.02 -2.31
C LEU A 169 11.94 11.18 -1.35
N LEU A 170 10.68 11.31 -0.95
CA LEU A 170 10.26 12.29 0.06
C LEU A 170 10.95 12.07 1.42
N ASN A 171 11.42 10.85 1.70
CA ASN A 171 12.19 10.56 2.90
C ASN A 171 13.53 11.30 2.96
N LEU A 172 14.06 11.80 1.82
CA LEU A 172 15.24 12.67 1.77
C LEU A 172 15.02 14.01 2.49
N PHE A 173 13.77 14.48 2.63
CA PHE A 173 13.47 15.69 3.40
C PHE A 173 13.72 15.52 4.91
N GLY A 174 13.71 14.27 5.40
CA GLY A 174 14.08 13.94 6.78
C GLY A 174 15.59 13.84 7.03
N GLY A 175 16.40 13.97 5.96
CA GLY A 175 17.85 13.85 5.96
C GLY A 175 18.35 12.99 4.81
N PHE A 176 19.52 13.31 4.29
CA PHE A 176 20.13 12.54 3.21
C PHE A 176 20.58 11.17 3.71
N SER A 177 20.07 10.10 3.10
CA SER A 177 20.54 8.74 3.33
C SER A 177 20.56 7.97 2.01
N PRO A 178 21.68 7.31 1.64
CA PRO A 178 21.75 6.44 0.47
C PRO A 178 20.73 5.29 0.51
N MET A 179 20.30 4.88 1.71
CA MET A 179 19.28 3.83 1.91
C MET A 179 17.92 4.20 1.31
N VAL A 180 17.63 5.49 1.14
CA VAL A 180 16.39 5.94 0.46
C VAL A 180 16.36 5.46 -1.00
N PHE A 181 17.49 5.42 -1.69
CA PHE A 181 17.53 4.92 -3.08
C PHE A 181 17.29 3.40 -3.15
N LEU A 182 17.80 2.63 -2.18
CA LEU A 182 17.45 1.21 -2.06
C LEU A 182 15.96 1.06 -1.75
N GLN A 183 15.42 1.90 -0.86
CA GLN A 183 13.99 1.92 -0.54
C GLN A 183 13.13 2.18 -1.78
N VAL A 184 13.51 3.14 -2.63
CA VAL A 184 12.83 3.39 -3.92
C VAL A 184 12.82 2.14 -4.80
N GLY A 185 13.98 1.45 -4.90
CA GLY A 185 14.12 0.24 -5.71
C GLY A 185 13.23 -0.90 -5.22
N TYR A 186 13.31 -1.27 -3.95
CA TYR A 186 12.48 -2.36 -3.45
C TYR A 186 11.00 -2.00 -3.39
N SER A 187 10.64 -0.73 -3.09
CA SER A 187 9.25 -0.29 -3.14
C SER A 187 8.67 -0.36 -4.55
N PHE A 188 9.47 -0.08 -5.58
CA PHE A 188 9.06 -0.33 -6.97
C PHE A 188 8.73 -1.81 -7.19
N LEU A 189 9.58 -2.74 -6.73
CA LEU A 189 9.37 -4.19 -6.89
C LEU A 189 8.14 -4.67 -6.11
N ILE A 190 7.97 -4.24 -4.87
CA ILE A 190 6.76 -4.53 -4.07
C ILE A 190 5.53 -3.94 -4.79
N GLY A 191 5.68 -2.75 -5.35
CA GLY A 191 4.66 -2.11 -6.17
C GLY A 191 4.21 -2.99 -7.33
N CYS A 192 5.14 -3.54 -8.09
CA CYS A 192 4.85 -4.47 -9.18
C CYS A 192 4.16 -5.74 -8.68
N MET A 193 4.64 -6.29 -7.57
CA MET A 193 4.08 -7.49 -6.95
C MET A 193 2.62 -7.28 -6.52
N CYS A 194 2.31 -6.21 -5.80
CA CYS A 194 0.97 -5.88 -5.34
C CYS A 194 0.01 -5.58 -6.50
N ALA A 195 0.45 -4.83 -7.53
CA ALA A 195 -0.36 -4.57 -8.72
C ALA A 195 -0.67 -5.87 -9.49
N THR A 196 0.29 -6.77 -9.62
CA THR A 196 0.11 -8.08 -10.25
C THR A 196 -0.81 -8.98 -9.41
N ALA A 197 -0.67 -8.96 -8.08
CA ALA A 197 -1.55 -9.68 -7.18
C ALA A 197 -3.01 -9.22 -7.30
N LEU A 198 -3.25 -7.90 -7.46
CA LEU A 198 -4.58 -7.37 -7.74
C LEU A 198 -5.11 -7.86 -9.09
N LEU A 199 -4.29 -7.88 -10.15
CA LEU A 199 -4.72 -8.38 -11.47
C LEU A 199 -5.15 -9.86 -11.42
N PHE A 200 -4.43 -10.70 -10.69
CA PHE A 200 -4.72 -12.12 -10.60
C PHE A 200 -5.89 -12.42 -9.66
N SER A 201 -5.89 -11.83 -8.48
CA SER A 201 -6.94 -12.08 -7.47
C SER A 201 -8.24 -11.33 -7.80
N GLY A 202 -8.16 -10.18 -8.46
CA GLY A 202 -9.30 -9.27 -8.62
C GLY A 202 -9.84 -8.73 -7.30
N ASN A 203 -9.07 -8.79 -6.21
CA ASN A 203 -9.48 -8.41 -4.86
C ASN A 203 -8.41 -7.57 -4.19
N ILE A 204 -8.76 -6.35 -3.78
CA ILE A 204 -7.84 -5.38 -3.16
C ILE A 204 -7.33 -5.86 -1.78
N ILE A 205 -8.05 -6.73 -1.10
CA ILE A 205 -7.63 -7.28 0.20
C ILE A 205 -6.33 -8.08 0.05
N VAL A 206 -6.12 -8.75 -1.10
CA VAL A 206 -4.92 -9.56 -1.33
C VAL A 206 -3.65 -8.72 -1.29
N PRO A 207 -3.48 -7.67 -2.11
CA PRO A 207 -2.30 -6.81 -2.01
C PRO A 207 -2.21 -6.06 -0.67
N ILE A 208 -3.32 -5.70 -0.02
CA ILE A 208 -3.31 -5.10 1.32
C ILE A 208 -2.64 -6.03 2.33
N ILE A 209 -3.01 -7.33 2.33
CA ILE A 209 -2.42 -8.31 3.26
C ILE A 209 -0.96 -8.55 2.92
N ILE A 210 -0.59 -8.72 1.64
CA ILE A 210 0.80 -8.89 1.19
C ILE A 210 1.66 -7.73 1.67
N HIS A 211 1.19 -6.50 1.48
CA HIS A 211 1.89 -5.29 1.88
C HIS A 211 2.03 -5.18 3.41
N ALA A 212 0.95 -5.43 4.15
CA ALA A 212 0.97 -5.42 5.60
C ALA A 212 1.95 -6.46 6.17
N LEU A 213 1.97 -7.69 5.63
CA LEU A 213 2.92 -8.74 6.02
C LEU A 213 4.37 -8.32 5.76
N PHE A 214 4.63 -7.65 4.64
CA PHE A 214 5.95 -7.12 4.33
C PHE A 214 6.43 -6.08 5.35
N TYR A 215 5.51 -5.29 5.91
CA TYR A 215 5.83 -4.29 6.95
C TYR A 215 6.01 -4.88 8.35
N VAL A 216 5.43 -6.05 8.62
CA VAL A 216 5.58 -6.72 9.93
C VAL A 216 6.99 -7.28 10.12
N GLY A 217 7.66 -7.68 9.04
CA GLY A 217 9.05 -8.15 9.04
C GLY A 217 10.03 -7.01 8.95
#